data_1a57a97806fcb5183003bc664849dc73
#
_entry.id   1a57a97806fcb5183003bc664849dc73
#
_cell.length_a   1.000
_cell.length_b   1.000
_cell.length_c   1.000
_cell.angle_alpha   90.00
_cell.angle_beta   90.00
_cell.angle_gamma   90.00
#
_symmetry.space_group_name_H-M   'P 1'
#
loop_
_entity.id
_entity.type
_entity.pdbx_description
1 polymer ?
#
loop_
_entity_poly.entity_id
_entity_poly.type
_entity_poly.pdbx_seq_one_letter_code
_entity_poly.pdbx_strand_id
1 'polypeptide(L)'
;MAWLISKGTFVGNRVTMNLIRVCTLGAICLGVGSAFDGHRTNAAETSSARRTPDYHFDGAISREVLENYLDRSVTMAYFLVTGKPEGNREYLYRDDDIRLIENIGAKFIGRAIYRWNGEGRLNDPNFWRDAKALIDKVHAFDSDVIFQGCLFETISREVNTVKIPSWVFADFGLPVANRTFSYEAMLNKDGKLVSHWGRASVPDVTRMETQLWFCYLAGSYIDLGCEALHLGQVALIGMADRDLKEWSGLVARIRAYAQTHARRRLVLLDAHVPAGGMVVDGVSLLDFNSFPMRIKAIPEKPYEAELQVGHLDSLYKRSKGCISPSGWSCQSLPYLVEFDNFGRSRTPNVADTKSIFVWGWDEISWFSLQPQEYRNKFLAYAYNWVRQTDPNGHLQMPVSRMISCPNETFGSYRANTRSPSCPIGYSQEETIKKIWNNASR
;
A
#
# COMPACT_ATOMS: atom_id res chain seq x y z
N MET A 1 12.36 15.90 -12.69
CA MET A 1 13.71 16.36 -12.34
C MET A 1 14.54 15.16 -11.90
N ALA A 2 15.71 14.99 -12.48
CA ALA A 2 16.38 13.71 -12.63
C ALA A 2 16.98 13.12 -11.36
N TRP A 3 16.85 11.81 -11.22
CA TRP A 3 17.62 10.97 -10.30
C TRP A 3 19.08 10.88 -10.75
N LEU A 4 20.00 11.33 -9.90
CA LEU A 4 21.42 11.02 -10.03
C LEU A 4 21.71 9.73 -9.27
N ILE A 5 21.92 8.64 -10.01
CA ILE A 5 22.40 7.37 -9.46
C ILE A 5 23.90 7.55 -9.17
N SER A 6 24.28 7.53 -7.90
CA SER A 6 25.67 7.41 -7.46
C SER A 6 26.18 6.00 -7.78
N LYS A 7 27.19 5.90 -8.64
CA LYS A 7 27.92 4.66 -8.92
C LYS A 7 28.79 4.27 -7.71
N GLY A 8 28.35 3.30 -6.94
CA GLY A 8 29.18 2.59 -5.98
C GLY A 8 29.84 1.39 -6.66
N THR A 9 31.16 1.40 -6.74
CA THR A 9 31.99 0.31 -7.26
C THR A 9 31.98 -0.87 -6.29
N PHE A 10 31.44 -2.02 -6.70
CA PHE A 10 31.58 -3.28 -5.95
C PHE A 10 32.83 -4.03 -6.40
N VAL A 11 33.74 -4.28 -5.46
CA VAL A 11 34.89 -5.17 -5.62
C VAL A 11 34.41 -6.61 -5.43
N GLY A 12 34.58 -7.44 -6.44
CA GLY A 12 34.16 -8.83 -6.43
C GLY A 12 35.10 -9.73 -5.64
N ASN A 13 34.56 -10.56 -4.77
CA ASN A 13 35.20 -11.74 -4.24
C ASN A 13 34.65 -12.99 -4.92
N ARG A 14 35.55 -13.70 -5.65
CA ARG A 14 35.25 -15.02 -6.23
C ARG A 14 35.19 -16.07 -5.10
N VAL A 15 34.07 -16.79 -5.01
CA VAL A 15 33.97 -18.03 -4.24
C VAL A 15 33.85 -19.19 -5.22
N THR A 16 34.79 -20.12 -5.09
CA THR A 16 34.93 -21.34 -5.90
C THR A 16 33.85 -22.35 -5.52
N MET A 17 33.07 -22.79 -6.51
CA MET A 17 32.12 -23.90 -6.31
C MET A 17 32.82 -25.25 -6.48
N ASN A 18 32.78 -26.09 -5.47
CA ASN A 18 33.11 -27.52 -5.55
C ASN A 18 31.88 -28.33 -5.97
N LEU A 19 32.00 -29.03 -7.09
CA LEU A 19 31.03 -30.03 -7.58
C LEU A 19 31.12 -31.30 -6.70
N ILE A 20 30.02 -31.71 -6.11
CA ILE A 20 29.84 -33.07 -5.60
C ILE A 20 28.91 -33.84 -6.53
N ARG A 21 29.43 -34.88 -7.17
CA ARG A 21 28.69 -35.89 -7.92
C ARG A 21 28.01 -36.83 -6.92
N VAL A 22 26.73 -37.09 -7.08
CA VAL A 22 26.04 -38.20 -6.41
C VAL A 22 25.51 -39.16 -7.48
N CYS A 23 25.88 -40.41 -7.30
CA CYS A 23 25.58 -41.54 -8.17
C CYS A 23 24.10 -41.99 -8.02
N THR A 24 23.53 -42.34 -9.17
CA THR A 24 22.28 -43.09 -9.33
C THR A 24 22.45 -44.56 -8.94
N LEU A 25 21.55 -45.09 -8.16
CA LEU A 25 21.31 -46.52 -8.02
C LEU A 25 19.81 -46.80 -8.26
N GLY A 26 19.54 -47.54 -9.32
CA GLY A 26 18.21 -48.02 -9.65
C GLY A 26 17.87 -49.27 -8.84
N ALA A 27 16.62 -49.43 -8.48
CA ALA A 27 16.03 -50.70 -8.04
C ALA A 27 14.74 -50.95 -8.78
N ILE A 28 14.73 -52.05 -9.53
CA ILE A 28 13.60 -52.66 -10.19
C ILE A 28 12.86 -53.51 -9.14
N CYS A 29 11.54 -53.36 -9.00
CA CYS A 29 10.71 -54.37 -8.38
C CYS A 29 9.48 -54.63 -9.23
N LEU A 30 9.34 -55.92 -9.58
CA LEU A 30 8.30 -56.57 -10.34
C LEU A 30 6.96 -56.61 -9.59
N GLY A 31 5.89 -56.63 -10.36
CA GLY A 31 4.52 -56.60 -9.91
C GLY A 31 3.99 -57.92 -9.32
N VAL A 32 2.94 -57.81 -8.57
CA VAL A 32 1.94 -58.84 -8.36
C VAL A 32 0.56 -58.18 -8.41
N GLY A 33 -0.25 -58.64 -9.35
CA GLY A 33 -1.63 -58.20 -9.44
C GLY A 33 -2.50 -58.91 -8.41
N SER A 34 -3.43 -58.21 -7.82
CA SER A 34 -4.62 -58.80 -7.22
C SER A 34 -5.84 -57.91 -7.52
N ALA A 35 -6.80 -58.51 -8.17
CA ALA A 35 -8.12 -57.96 -8.41
C ALA A 35 -8.86 -57.78 -7.09
N PHE A 36 -9.41 -56.59 -6.86
CA PHE A 36 -10.43 -56.39 -5.85
C PHE A 36 -11.64 -55.65 -6.43
N ASP A 37 -12.79 -56.21 -6.12
CA ASP A 37 -14.14 -55.86 -6.52
C ASP A 37 -14.54 -54.41 -6.26
N GLY A 38 -15.36 -53.93 -7.17
CA GLY A 38 -15.96 -52.62 -7.09
C GLY A 38 -16.94 -52.46 -5.93
N HIS A 39 -16.61 -51.58 -5.01
CA HIS A 39 -17.60 -50.87 -4.19
C HIS A 39 -17.61 -49.40 -4.64
N ARG A 40 -18.64 -49.07 -5.42
CA ARG A 40 -19.00 -47.65 -5.63
C ARG A 40 -19.43 -47.07 -4.31
N THR A 41 -18.53 -46.42 -3.62
CA THR A 41 -18.90 -45.46 -2.59
C THR A 41 -19.27 -44.17 -3.30
N ASN A 42 -20.55 -43.79 -3.26
CA ASN A 42 -21.02 -42.47 -3.56
C ASN A 42 -20.30 -41.51 -2.62
N ALA A 43 -19.26 -40.83 -3.11
CA ALA A 43 -18.75 -39.65 -2.47
C ALA A 43 -19.86 -38.58 -2.58
N ALA A 44 -20.58 -38.37 -1.50
CA ALA A 44 -21.44 -37.22 -1.36
C ALA A 44 -20.53 -35.99 -1.53
N GLU A 45 -20.70 -35.25 -2.62
CA GLU A 45 -20.20 -33.90 -2.76
C GLU A 45 -20.83 -33.10 -1.63
N THR A 46 -20.11 -32.97 -0.52
CA THR A 46 -20.41 -31.94 0.49
C THR A 46 -20.15 -30.60 -0.19
N SER A 47 -21.22 -30.04 -0.73
CA SER A 47 -21.30 -28.63 -1.04
C SER A 47 -20.91 -27.89 0.23
N SER A 48 -19.65 -27.46 0.35
CA SER A 48 -19.24 -26.56 1.41
C SER A 48 -19.99 -25.25 1.17
N ALA A 49 -21.04 -25.03 1.96
CA ALA A 49 -21.73 -23.74 2.00
C ALA A 49 -20.64 -22.66 2.21
N ARG A 50 -20.50 -21.75 1.25
CA ARG A 50 -19.51 -20.66 1.32
C ARG A 50 -19.73 -19.88 2.60
N ARG A 51 -18.71 -19.83 3.45
CA ARG A 51 -18.70 -18.87 4.56
C ARG A 51 -18.60 -17.47 3.96
N THR A 52 -19.51 -16.58 4.35
CA THR A 52 -19.36 -15.14 4.11
C THR A 52 -18.06 -14.69 4.77
N PRO A 53 -17.19 -13.94 4.05
CA PRO A 53 -15.94 -13.45 4.63
C PRO A 53 -16.21 -12.66 5.91
N ASP A 54 -15.48 -12.97 6.97
CA ASP A 54 -15.53 -12.24 8.23
C ASP A 54 -14.63 -11.00 8.17
N TYR A 55 -15.15 -9.86 8.63
CA TYR A 55 -14.45 -8.59 8.74
C TYR A 55 -14.39 -8.06 10.18
N HIS A 56 -14.80 -8.88 11.15
CA HIS A 56 -14.84 -8.46 12.54
C HIS A 56 -13.45 -8.54 13.19
N PHE A 57 -13.03 -7.45 13.84
CA PHE A 57 -11.89 -7.41 14.74
C PHE A 57 -12.10 -6.38 15.86
N ASP A 58 -11.42 -6.55 17.00
CA ASP A 58 -11.43 -5.62 18.12
C ASP A 58 -10.17 -5.81 18.99
N GLY A 59 -9.34 -4.80 19.05
CA GLY A 59 -8.06 -4.79 19.77
C GLY A 59 -6.96 -5.68 19.16
N ALA A 60 -7.34 -6.68 18.37
CA ALA A 60 -6.46 -7.55 17.59
C ALA A 60 -7.18 -8.03 16.35
N ILE A 61 -6.44 -8.43 15.32
CA ILE A 61 -6.98 -8.96 14.07
C ILE A 61 -6.39 -10.34 13.78
N SER A 62 -7.22 -11.32 13.43
CA SER A 62 -6.73 -12.61 12.94
C SER A 62 -6.12 -12.47 11.54
N ARG A 63 -5.26 -13.41 11.16
CA ARG A 63 -4.70 -13.44 9.82
C ARG A 63 -5.79 -13.53 8.75
N GLU A 64 -6.77 -14.40 8.94
CA GLU A 64 -7.89 -14.59 8.00
C GLU A 64 -8.67 -13.30 7.78
N VAL A 65 -9.05 -12.60 8.85
CA VAL A 65 -9.78 -11.33 8.76
C VAL A 65 -8.94 -10.25 8.07
N LEU A 66 -7.63 -10.17 8.38
CA LEU A 66 -6.74 -9.25 7.69
C LEU A 66 -6.68 -9.54 6.18
N GLU A 67 -6.47 -10.81 5.79
CA GLU A 67 -6.41 -11.21 4.38
C GLU A 67 -7.76 -10.94 3.65
N ASN A 68 -8.90 -11.09 4.31
CA ASN A 68 -10.20 -10.70 3.76
C ASN A 68 -10.27 -9.20 3.42
N TYR A 69 -9.70 -8.33 4.26
CA TYR A 69 -9.56 -6.90 3.96
C TYR A 69 -8.62 -6.63 2.79
N LEU A 70 -7.45 -7.29 2.77
CA LEU A 70 -6.46 -7.12 1.70
C LEU A 70 -6.99 -7.62 0.35
N ASP A 71 -7.77 -8.68 0.32
CA ASP A 71 -8.43 -9.21 -0.88
C ASP A 71 -9.49 -8.27 -1.47
N ARG A 72 -10.02 -7.33 -0.68
CA ARG A 72 -11.02 -6.33 -1.08
C ARG A 72 -10.46 -4.91 -1.00
N SER A 73 -9.15 -4.76 -1.18
CA SER A 73 -8.47 -3.48 -1.09
C SER A 73 -8.44 -2.73 -2.42
N VAL A 74 -8.59 -1.41 -2.33
CA VAL A 74 -8.48 -0.48 -3.44
C VAL A 74 -7.55 0.68 -3.10
N THR A 75 -6.84 1.22 -4.08
CA THR A 75 -6.17 2.53 -3.95
C THR A 75 -7.15 3.61 -4.39
N MET A 76 -7.56 4.48 -3.46
CA MET A 76 -8.39 5.67 -3.73
C MET A 76 -7.73 6.93 -3.17
N ALA A 77 -6.67 7.38 -3.84
CA ALA A 77 -5.91 8.55 -3.42
C ALA A 77 -6.81 9.78 -3.24
N TYR A 78 -6.69 10.43 -2.09
CA TYR A 78 -7.46 11.62 -1.70
C TYR A 78 -8.99 11.43 -1.62
N PHE A 79 -9.50 10.22 -1.45
CA PHE A 79 -10.96 10.00 -1.32
C PHE A 79 -11.58 10.86 -0.21
N LEU A 80 -10.92 11.00 0.94
CA LEU A 80 -11.42 11.79 2.07
C LEU A 80 -11.04 13.28 1.98
N VAL A 81 -10.31 13.71 0.96
CA VAL A 81 -9.93 15.13 0.78
C VAL A 81 -10.95 15.82 -0.13
N THR A 82 -11.65 16.81 0.41
CA THR A 82 -12.66 17.60 -0.30
C THR A 82 -12.08 18.87 -0.93
N GLY A 83 -12.86 19.53 -1.78
CA GLY A 83 -12.49 20.75 -2.47
C GLY A 83 -11.49 20.49 -3.59
N LYS A 84 -10.31 21.11 -3.52
CA LYS A 84 -9.24 20.99 -4.52
C LYS A 84 -8.13 20.09 -3.95
N PRO A 85 -8.23 18.77 -4.11
CA PRO A 85 -7.24 17.85 -3.52
C PRO A 85 -5.83 18.09 -4.09
N GLU A 86 -5.73 18.33 -5.41
CA GLU A 86 -4.52 18.75 -6.08
C GLU A 86 -4.84 19.74 -7.21
N GLY A 87 -4.06 20.82 -7.29
CA GLY A 87 -4.21 21.87 -8.30
C GLY A 87 -5.43 22.78 -8.07
N ASN A 88 -5.85 23.48 -9.15
CA ASN A 88 -6.88 24.52 -9.07
C ASN A 88 -8.31 24.05 -9.38
N ARG A 89 -8.54 22.74 -9.54
CA ARG A 89 -9.83 22.21 -9.94
C ARG A 89 -10.51 21.46 -8.81
N GLU A 90 -11.79 21.73 -8.61
CA GLU A 90 -12.64 21.02 -7.67
C GLU A 90 -13.00 19.64 -8.23
N TYR A 91 -12.98 18.63 -7.38
CA TYR A 91 -13.39 17.28 -7.73
C TYR A 91 -14.89 17.11 -7.45
N LEU A 92 -15.70 16.89 -8.49
CA LEU A 92 -17.15 16.92 -8.44
C LEU A 92 -17.83 15.53 -8.39
N TYR A 93 -17.06 14.43 -8.49
CA TYR A 93 -17.63 13.08 -8.70
C TYR A 93 -17.60 12.20 -7.46
N ARG A 94 -17.61 12.80 -6.26
CA ARG A 94 -17.47 12.07 -5.00
C ARG A 94 -18.63 11.12 -4.71
N ASP A 95 -19.85 11.48 -5.08
CA ASP A 95 -21.01 10.61 -4.90
C ASP A 95 -20.93 9.38 -5.83
N ASP A 96 -20.34 9.51 -7.03
CA ASP A 96 -20.08 8.36 -7.88
C ASP A 96 -18.94 7.46 -7.36
N ASP A 97 -17.94 8.04 -6.69
CA ASP A 97 -16.90 7.26 -5.97
C ASP A 97 -17.55 6.42 -4.84
N ILE A 98 -18.47 7.01 -4.08
CA ILE A 98 -19.19 6.29 -2.99
C ILE A 98 -20.03 5.15 -3.57
N ARG A 99 -20.79 5.41 -4.63
CA ARG A 99 -21.55 4.40 -5.37
C ARG A 99 -20.64 3.27 -5.86
N LEU A 100 -19.44 3.60 -6.38
CA LEU A 100 -18.47 2.61 -6.83
C LEU A 100 -18.01 1.71 -5.69
N ILE A 101 -17.64 2.27 -4.52
CA ILE A 101 -17.25 1.51 -3.33
C ILE A 101 -18.30 0.46 -2.98
N GLU A 102 -19.57 0.87 -2.94
CA GLU A 102 -20.71 -0.01 -2.67
C GLU A 102 -20.86 -1.08 -3.76
N ASN A 103 -20.84 -0.67 -5.05
CA ASN A 103 -21.03 -1.58 -6.19
C ASN A 103 -19.99 -2.69 -6.27
N ILE A 104 -18.70 -2.37 -6.04
CA ILE A 104 -17.63 -3.38 -6.09
C ILE A 104 -17.46 -4.15 -4.77
N GLY A 105 -18.03 -3.66 -3.68
CA GLY A 105 -17.89 -4.26 -2.34
C GLY A 105 -16.47 -4.14 -1.79
N ALA A 106 -15.83 -2.97 -1.96
CA ALA A 106 -14.51 -2.69 -1.40
C ALA A 106 -14.57 -2.63 0.13
N LYS A 107 -13.55 -3.16 0.82
CA LYS A 107 -13.48 -3.19 2.28
C LYS A 107 -12.28 -2.42 2.85
N PHE A 108 -11.25 -2.20 2.05
CA PHE A 108 -10.06 -1.45 2.45
C PHE A 108 -9.82 -0.32 1.44
N ILE A 109 -9.98 0.93 1.88
CA ILE A 109 -9.76 2.12 1.06
C ILE A 109 -8.38 2.69 1.36
N GLY A 110 -7.40 2.28 0.56
CA GLY A 110 -6.01 2.69 0.69
C GLY A 110 -5.76 4.11 0.18
N ARG A 111 -4.80 4.81 0.78
CA ARG A 111 -4.38 6.17 0.41
C ARG A 111 -5.51 7.21 0.54
N ALA A 112 -6.51 6.98 1.38
CA ALA A 112 -7.74 7.76 1.42
C ALA A 112 -7.52 9.22 1.86
N ILE A 113 -6.57 9.47 2.79
CA ILE A 113 -6.26 10.81 3.28
C ILE A 113 -4.77 10.97 3.54
N TYR A 114 -4.20 12.05 3.03
CA TYR A 114 -2.82 12.47 3.28
C TYR A 114 -2.56 13.89 2.77
N ARG A 115 -1.41 14.45 3.15
CA ARG A 115 -0.87 15.68 2.56
C ARG A 115 0.50 15.40 1.98
N TRP A 116 0.65 15.67 0.70
CA TRP A 116 1.95 15.69 0.00
C TRP A 116 2.23 17.12 -0.40
N ASN A 117 2.89 17.86 0.46
CA ASN A 117 2.88 19.32 0.53
C ASN A 117 1.49 19.91 0.91
N GLY A 118 1.43 21.16 1.23
CA GLY A 118 0.20 21.83 1.61
C GLY A 118 -0.30 21.43 3.00
N GLU A 119 0.61 21.16 3.94
CA GLU A 119 0.33 20.74 5.31
C GLU A 119 -0.45 21.81 6.09
N GLY A 120 -0.37 23.07 5.66
CA GLY A 120 -1.15 24.17 6.25
C GLY A 120 -2.66 23.96 6.24
N ARG A 121 -3.20 23.13 5.33
CA ARG A 121 -4.62 22.74 5.32
C ARG A 121 -5.06 21.94 6.55
N LEU A 122 -4.13 21.32 7.27
CA LEU A 122 -4.46 20.60 8.50
C LEU A 122 -4.96 21.52 9.61
N ASN A 123 -4.74 22.84 9.48
CA ASN A 123 -5.32 23.85 10.37
C ASN A 123 -6.79 24.20 10.06
N ASP A 124 -7.32 23.77 8.90
CA ASP A 124 -8.69 24.05 8.50
C ASP A 124 -9.66 23.03 9.14
N PRO A 125 -10.54 23.41 10.06
CA PRO A 125 -11.49 22.48 10.66
C PRO A 125 -12.47 21.88 9.65
N ASN A 126 -12.71 22.55 8.51
CA ASN A 126 -13.53 21.98 7.44
C ASN A 126 -12.87 20.78 6.77
N PHE A 127 -11.53 20.76 6.68
CA PHE A 127 -10.80 19.60 6.15
C PHE A 127 -11.17 18.31 6.90
N TRP A 128 -11.18 18.36 8.23
CA TRP A 128 -11.48 17.22 9.09
C TRP A 128 -12.98 16.88 9.11
N ARG A 129 -13.83 17.91 9.23
CA ARG A 129 -15.29 17.74 9.23
C ARG A 129 -15.79 17.09 7.95
N ASP A 130 -15.32 17.56 6.81
CA ASP A 130 -15.79 17.08 5.51
C ASP A 130 -15.26 15.65 5.24
N ALA A 131 -14.03 15.34 5.65
CA ALA A 131 -13.49 13.99 5.61
C ALA A 131 -14.32 13.01 6.47
N LYS A 132 -14.70 13.43 7.69
CA LYS A 132 -15.55 12.63 8.58
C LYS A 132 -16.93 12.36 7.96
N ALA A 133 -17.53 13.35 7.33
CA ALA A 133 -18.81 13.19 6.64
C ALA A 133 -18.75 12.17 5.50
N LEU A 134 -17.61 12.03 4.79
CA LEU A 134 -17.42 11.00 3.79
C LEU A 134 -17.29 9.60 4.39
N ILE A 135 -16.56 9.45 5.49
CA ILE A 135 -16.50 8.20 6.25
C ILE A 135 -17.91 7.77 6.68
N ASP A 136 -18.69 8.69 7.27
CA ASP A 136 -20.03 8.41 7.75
C ASP A 136 -20.99 8.00 6.63
N LYS A 137 -20.88 8.62 5.44
CA LYS A 137 -21.64 8.23 4.25
C LYS A 137 -21.36 6.78 3.84
N VAL A 138 -20.10 6.35 3.84
CA VAL A 138 -19.73 4.99 3.48
C VAL A 138 -20.15 4.01 4.57
N HIS A 139 -19.92 4.35 5.85
CA HIS A 139 -20.32 3.51 6.98
C HIS A 139 -21.84 3.36 7.13
N ALA A 140 -22.63 4.25 6.53
CA ALA A 140 -24.10 4.13 6.53
C ALA A 140 -24.60 2.91 5.75
N PHE A 141 -23.87 2.44 4.70
CA PHE A 141 -24.22 1.22 3.98
C PHE A 141 -23.30 0.04 4.30
N ASP A 142 -22.06 0.28 4.73
CA ASP A 142 -21.11 -0.78 5.06
C ASP A 142 -20.13 -0.33 6.16
N SER A 143 -20.44 -0.65 7.40
CA SER A 143 -19.63 -0.28 8.56
C SER A 143 -18.31 -1.05 8.67
N ASP A 144 -18.11 -2.12 7.87
CA ASP A 144 -16.86 -2.88 7.86
C ASP A 144 -15.77 -2.20 7.03
N VAL A 145 -16.12 -1.26 6.15
CA VAL A 145 -15.12 -0.55 5.34
C VAL A 145 -14.13 0.19 6.24
N ILE A 146 -12.82 -0.03 6.02
CA ILE A 146 -11.75 0.70 6.68
C ILE A 146 -11.08 1.69 5.74
N PHE A 147 -10.66 2.83 6.29
CA PHE A 147 -9.96 3.89 5.56
C PHE A 147 -8.53 3.99 6.04
N GLN A 148 -7.61 4.22 5.10
CA GLN A 148 -6.19 4.37 5.40
C GLN A 148 -5.76 5.84 5.30
N GLY A 149 -5.18 6.36 6.39
CA GLY A 149 -4.41 7.60 6.39
C GLY A 149 -2.94 7.32 6.04
N CYS A 150 -2.25 8.31 5.44
CA CYS A 150 -0.83 8.13 5.12
C CYS A 150 0.02 9.22 5.78
N LEU A 151 1.09 8.80 6.46
CA LEU A 151 2.06 9.70 7.07
C LEU A 151 3.08 10.19 6.06
N PHE A 152 3.55 9.27 5.20
CA PHE A 152 4.50 9.47 4.10
C PHE A 152 5.89 10.01 4.47
N GLU A 153 6.79 9.86 3.54
CA GLU A 153 8.19 10.29 3.59
C GLU A 153 8.41 11.73 3.10
N THR A 154 7.45 12.63 3.34
CA THR A 154 7.54 14.00 2.81
C THR A 154 7.05 15.03 3.82
N ILE A 155 7.83 16.11 3.94
CA ILE A 155 7.47 17.33 4.65
C ILE A 155 7.86 18.56 3.83
N SER A 156 7.05 19.60 3.88
CA SER A 156 7.40 20.92 3.34
C SER A 156 7.53 21.97 4.46
N ARG A 157 7.99 23.17 4.10
CA ARG A 157 8.07 24.28 5.08
C ARG A 157 6.71 24.72 5.63
N GLU A 158 5.61 24.24 5.04
CA GLU A 158 4.27 24.52 5.54
C GLU A 158 3.97 23.86 6.90
N VAL A 159 4.72 22.82 7.31
CA VAL A 159 4.61 22.28 8.68
C VAL A 159 4.86 23.35 9.74
N ASN A 160 5.65 24.40 9.43
CA ASN A 160 5.90 25.54 10.31
C ASN A 160 4.63 26.38 10.61
N THR A 161 3.54 26.14 9.90
CA THR A 161 2.24 26.80 10.15
C THR A 161 1.30 25.94 11.00
N VAL A 162 1.60 24.65 11.20
CA VAL A 162 0.74 23.71 11.90
C VAL A 162 1.09 23.73 13.39
N LYS A 163 0.07 24.01 14.23
CA LYS A 163 0.23 24.01 15.71
C LYS A 163 0.38 22.59 16.23
N ILE A 164 1.24 22.42 17.23
CA ILE A 164 1.35 21.16 17.97
C ILE A 164 0.27 21.15 19.05
N PRO A 165 -0.68 20.21 19.03
CA PRO A 165 -1.67 20.07 20.09
C PRO A 165 -1.03 19.67 21.42
N SER A 166 -1.65 20.09 22.53
CA SER A 166 -1.15 19.76 23.89
C SER A 166 -1.03 18.27 24.16
N TRP A 167 -1.95 17.46 23.61
CA TRP A 167 -1.93 16.02 23.78
C TRP A 167 -0.69 15.35 23.15
N VAL A 168 -0.14 15.91 22.07
CA VAL A 168 1.11 15.40 21.47
C VAL A 168 2.29 15.58 22.41
N PHE A 169 2.41 16.73 23.07
CA PHE A 169 3.44 16.94 24.09
C PHE A 169 3.26 15.98 25.28
N ALA A 170 2.03 15.81 25.74
CA ALA A 170 1.70 14.92 26.86
C ALA A 170 2.06 13.46 26.57
N ASP A 171 1.80 12.97 25.35
CA ASP A 171 2.15 11.61 24.92
C ASP A 171 3.66 11.35 24.99
N PHE A 172 4.47 12.38 24.74
CA PHE A 172 5.94 12.30 24.85
C PHE A 172 6.48 12.67 26.24
N GLY A 173 5.64 12.97 27.22
CA GLY A 173 6.05 13.45 28.53
C GLY A 173 6.79 14.79 28.49
N LEU A 174 6.54 15.61 27.48
CA LEU A 174 7.16 16.90 27.29
C LEU A 174 6.32 18.04 27.88
N PRO A 175 6.95 19.13 28.37
CA PRO A 175 6.20 20.32 28.77
C PRO A 175 5.39 20.88 27.60
N VAL A 176 4.12 21.18 27.83
CA VAL A 176 3.25 21.78 26.82
C VAL A 176 3.76 23.16 26.44
N ALA A 177 3.95 23.39 25.15
CA ALA A 177 4.40 24.66 24.59
C ALA A 177 3.43 25.15 23.52
N ASN A 178 3.14 26.47 23.50
CA ASN A 178 2.34 27.07 22.44
C ASN A 178 3.24 27.40 21.23
N ARG A 179 3.50 26.40 20.40
CA ARG A 179 4.33 26.53 19.21
C ARG A 179 3.79 25.70 18.04
N THR A 180 4.31 25.95 16.87
CA THR A 180 4.13 25.15 15.64
C THR A 180 5.23 24.09 15.53
N PHE A 181 5.07 23.16 14.59
CA PHE A 181 6.15 22.25 14.17
C PHE A 181 7.30 23.04 13.54
N SER A 182 8.48 22.44 13.51
CA SER A 182 9.69 23.01 12.92
C SER A 182 10.23 22.11 11.81
N TYR A 183 10.13 22.57 10.56
CA TYR A 183 10.65 21.86 9.40
C TYR A 183 12.14 21.49 9.55
N GLU A 184 12.97 22.46 9.96
CA GLU A 184 14.40 22.28 10.12
C GLU A 184 14.75 21.26 11.20
N ALA A 185 13.93 21.16 12.25
CA ALA A 185 14.13 20.20 13.34
C ALA A 185 13.78 18.76 12.95
N MET A 186 13.02 18.56 11.85
CA MET A 186 12.68 17.25 11.31
C MET A 186 13.75 16.69 10.37
N LEU A 187 14.64 17.54 9.85
CA LEU A 187 15.62 17.15 8.84
C LEU A 187 16.75 16.30 9.43
N ASN A 188 17.30 15.40 8.58
CA ASN A 188 18.49 14.65 8.94
C ASN A 188 19.67 15.57 9.27
N LYS A 189 20.42 15.25 10.33
CA LYS A 189 21.54 16.07 10.82
C LYS A 189 22.64 16.29 9.79
N ASP A 190 22.86 15.31 8.90
CA ASP A 190 23.88 15.36 7.85
C ASP A 190 23.36 15.98 6.55
N GLY A 191 22.14 16.56 6.55
CA GLY A 191 21.51 17.15 5.37
C GLY A 191 21.08 16.16 4.30
N LYS A 192 21.00 14.86 4.62
CA LYS A 192 20.56 13.83 3.68
C LYS A 192 19.09 14.02 3.32
N LEU A 193 18.77 13.78 2.05
CA LEU A 193 17.40 13.82 1.50
C LEU A 193 16.66 15.15 1.69
N VAL A 194 17.38 16.23 1.91
CA VAL A 194 16.83 17.60 1.89
C VAL A 194 16.48 17.95 0.45
N SER A 195 15.29 18.54 0.24
CA SER A 195 14.74 18.86 -1.09
C SER A 195 14.69 17.64 -2.05
N HIS A 196 14.60 16.43 -1.51
CA HIS A 196 14.56 15.19 -2.28
C HIS A 196 13.38 15.15 -3.26
N TRP A 197 12.25 15.69 -2.86
CA TRP A 197 11.03 15.83 -3.66
C TRP A 197 10.80 17.28 -4.15
N GLY A 198 11.87 17.94 -4.60
CA GLY A 198 11.81 19.33 -5.06
C GLY A 198 11.70 20.33 -3.90
N ARG A 199 10.50 20.79 -3.57
CA ARG A 199 10.28 21.69 -2.41
C ARG A 199 10.13 20.96 -1.09
N ALA A 200 9.95 19.67 -1.11
CA ALA A 200 9.76 18.82 0.05
C ALA A 200 11.00 17.97 0.34
N SER A 201 11.19 17.65 1.60
CA SER A 201 12.29 16.85 2.12
C SER A 201 11.75 15.57 2.77
N VAL A 202 12.62 14.58 2.94
CA VAL A 202 12.31 13.41 3.74
C VAL A 202 12.61 13.72 5.21
N PRO A 203 11.64 13.57 6.12
CA PRO A 203 11.89 13.72 7.56
C PRO A 203 12.69 12.53 8.08
N ASP A 204 13.50 12.74 9.10
CA ASP A 204 14.30 11.68 9.75
C ASP A 204 13.61 11.26 11.06
N VAL A 205 13.23 9.98 11.17
CA VAL A 205 12.51 9.44 12.34
C VAL A 205 13.31 9.53 13.64
N THR A 206 14.64 9.66 13.59
CA THR A 206 15.50 9.85 14.76
C THR A 206 15.36 11.25 15.37
N ARG A 207 14.63 12.15 14.69
CA ARG A 207 14.38 13.50 15.18
C ARG A 207 13.10 13.54 15.99
N MET A 208 13.19 14.05 17.23
CA MET A 208 12.01 14.20 18.10
C MET A 208 10.87 14.92 17.40
N GLU A 209 11.18 15.98 16.64
CA GLU A 209 10.18 16.77 15.92
C GLU A 209 9.46 15.95 14.85
N THR A 210 10.15 15.02 14.17
CA THR A 210 9.52 14.07 13.23
C THR A 210 8.59 13.11 13.97
N GLN A 211 9.00 12.61 15.13
CA GLN A 211 8.16 11.72 15.94
C GLN A 211 6.89 12.43 16.42
N LEU A 212 7.01 13.67 16.89
CA LEU A 212 5.85 14.51 17.25
C LEU A 212 4.91 14.71 16.06
N TRP A 213 5.47 14.99 14.87
CA TRP A 213 4.71 15.18 13.63
C TRP A 213 3.95 13.91 13.23
N PHE A 214 4.60 12.76 13.22
CA PHE A 214 3.96 11.49 12.88
C PHE A 214 2.93 11.06 13.92
N CYS A 215 3.17 11.29 15.20
CA CYS A 215 2.20 11.04 16.25
C CYS A 215 0.96 11.94 16.08
N TYR A 216 1.15 13.23 15.77
CA TYR A 216 0.07 14.16 15.46
C TYR A 216 -0.78 13.70 14.27
N LEU A 217 -0.15 13.33 13.15
CA LEU A 217 -0.86 12.85 11.97
C LEU A 217 -1.61 11.55 12.27
N ALA A 218 -0.92 10.58 12.89
CA ALA A 218 -1.52 9.29 13.23
C ALA A 218 -2.74 9.45 14.15
N GLY A 219 -2.59 10.19 15.24
CA GLY A 219 -3.70 10.43 16.18
C GLY A 219 -4.86 11.16 15.51
N SER A 220 -4.57 12.19 14.70
CA SER A 220 -5.61 12.94 13.97
C SER A 220 -6.37 12.06 12.97
N TYR A 221 -5.70 11.14 12.27
CA TYR A 221 -6.37 10.21 11.37
C TYR A 221 -7.15 9.13 12.11
N ILE A 222 -6.65 8.65 13.25
CA ILE A 222 -7.38 7.72 14.13
C ILE A 222 -8.66 8.39 14.66
N ASP A 223 -8.58 9.62 15.18
CA ASP A 223 -9.73 10.38 15.68
C ASP A 223 -10.74 10.69 14.57
N LEU A 224 -10.29 10.86 13.34
CA LEU A 224 -11.14 11.00 12.17
C LEU A 224 -11.97 9.73 11.88
N GLY A 225 -11.45 8.55 12.28
CA GLY A 225 -12.05 7.23 12.03
C GLY A 225 -11.26 6.36 11.03
N CYS A 226 -10.01 6.71 10.70
CA CYS A 226 -9.14 5.81 9.94
C CYS A 226 -8.70 4.63 10.83
N GLU A 227 -8.78 3.42 10.29
CA GLU A 227 -8.39 2.19 10.97
C GLU A 227 -7.17 1.51 10.34
N ALA A 228 -6.54 2.19 9.39
CA ALA A 228 -5.24 1.81 8.84
C ALA A 228 -4.36 3.06 8.63
N LEU A 229 -3.04 2.90 8.77
CA LEU A 229 -2.06 3.96 8.53
C LEU A 229 -0.91 3.41 7.68
N HIS A 230 -0.59 4.12 6.59
CA HIS A 230 0.56 3.85 5.77
C HIS A 230 1.73 4.75 6.17
N LEU A 231 2.85 4.16 6.56
CA LEU A 231 4.01 4.91 7.08
C LEU A 231 4.90 5.50 5.97
N GLY A 232 4.68 5.13 4.70
CA GLY A 232 5.49 5.58 3.56
C GLY A 232 6.74 4.74 3.34
N GLN A 233 7.75 5.32 2.72
CA GLN A 233 9.04 4.67 2.43
C GLN A 233 9.91 4.69 3.70
N VAL A 234 9.70 3.73 4.59
CA VAL A 234 10.36 3.68 5.90
C VAL A 234 11.88 3.61 5.86
N ALA A 235 12.45 3.07 4.77
CA ALA A 235 13.90 3.05 4.58
C ALA A 235 14.49 4.45 4.34
N LEU A 236 13.73 5.37 3.72
CA LEU A 236 14.14 6.76 3.55
C LEU A 236 14.01 7.52 4.86
N ILE A 237 12.85 7.42 5.52
CA ILE A 237 12.56 8.10 6.79
C ILE A 237 13.50 7.60 7.90
N GLY A 238 13.80 6.29 7.92
CA GLY A 238 14.68 5.62 8.87
C GLY A 238 16.15 5.58 8.46
N MET A 239 16.60 6.51 7.61
CA MET A 239 17.98 6.53 7.08
C MET A 239 19.08 6.54 8.14
N ALA A 240 18.77 6.97 9.36
CA ALA A 240 19.66 6.97 10.52
C ALA A 240 19.25 5.97 11.62
N ASP A 241 18.10 5.28 11.49
CA ASP A 241 17.52 4.31 12.44
C ASP A 241 17.71 2.86 11.94
N ARG A 242 18.97 2.38 11.94
CA ARG A 242 19.33 1.09 11.33
C ARG A 242 18.79 -0.13 12.08
N ASP A 243 18.63 0.00 13.38
CA ASP A 243 18.15 -1.04 14.31
C ASP A 243 16.62 -0.94 14.56
N LEU A 244 15.93 -0.05 13.88
CA LEU A 244 14.49 0.21 14.01
C LEU A 244 14.05 0.64 15.42
N LYS A 245 14.95 1.16 16.23
CA LYS A 245 14.66 1.57 17.60
C LYS A 245 13.66 2.72 17.68
N GLU A 246 13.88 3.76 16.88
CA GLU A 246 13.03 4.94 16.86
C GLU A 246 11.67 4.62 16.23
N TRP A 247 11.67 3.79 15.15
CA TRP A 247 10.44 3.26 14.59
C TRP A 247 9.64 2.42 15.59
N SER A 248 10.30 1.54 16.36
CA SER A 248 9.65 0.73 17.40
C SER A 248 8.95 1.61 18.43
N GLY A 249 9.65 2.64 18.92
CA GLY A 249 9.10 3.59 19.89
C GLY A 249 7.89 4.34 19.34
N LEU A 250 7.97 4.85 18.11
CA LEU A 250 6.88 5.57 17.46
C LEU A 250 5.66 4.65 17.21
N VAL A 251 5.88 3.46 16.66
CA VAL A 251 4.81 2.48 16.41
C VAL A 251 4.10 2.07 17.71
N ALA A 252 4.85 1.86 18.80
CA ALA A 252 4.27 1.55 20.10
C ALA A 252 3.33 2.67 20.59
N ARG A 253 3.71 3.96 20.44
CA ARG A 253 2.85 5.12 20.79
C ARG A 253 1.59 5.16 19.93
N ILE A 254 1.72 5.00 18.60
CA ILE A 254 0.56 4.99 17.69
C ILE A 254 -0.42 3.88 18.09
N ARG A 255 0.07 2.68 18.41
CA ARG A 255 -0.79 1.58 18.85
C ARG A 255 -1.44 1.83 20.20
N ALA A 256 -0.71 2.41 21.16
CA ALA A 256 -1.26 2.78 22.46
C ALA A 256 -2.38 3.83 22.30
N TYR A 257 -2.20 4.82 21.44
CA TYR A 257 -3.24 5.80 21.11
C TYR A 257 -4.47 5.12 20.50
N ALA A 258 -4.27 4.21 19.54
CA ALA A 258 -5.37 3.48 18.89
C ALA A 258 -6.19 2.63 19.85
N GLN A 259 -5.58 2.04 20.90
CA GLN A 259 -6.30 1.23 21.90
C GLN A 259 -7.41 2.01 22.61
N THR A 260 -7.30 3.31 22.72
CA THR A 260 -8.26 4.16 23.44
C THR A 260 -9.10 5.07 22.53
N HIS A 261 -8.66 5.31 21.29
CA HIS A 261 -9.27 6.28 20.37
C HIS A 261 -9.84 5.63 19.09
N ALA A 262 -9.27 4.52 18.62
CA ALA A 262 -9.76 3.87 17.41
C ALA A 262 -11.09 3.14 17.67
N ARG A 263 -12.00 3.17 16.69
CA ARG A 263 -13.34 2.57 16.74
C ARG A 263 -13.33 1.10 17.19
N ARG A 264 -12.33 0.31 16.71
CA ARG A 264 -12.14 -1.10 17.07
C ARG A 264 -10.84 -1.35 17.86
N ARG A 265 -10.39 -0.33 18.60
CA ARG A 265 -9.23 -0.37 19.49
C ARG A 265 -7.93 -0.88 18.82
N LEU A 266 -7.85 -0.80 17.51
CA LEU A 266 -6.73 -1.21 16.69
C LEU A 266 -6.59 -0.29 15.49
N VAL A 267 -5.37 0.02 15.09
CA VAL A 267 -5.02 0.60 13.79
C VAL A 267 -4.05 -0.33 13.08
N LEU A 268 -4.35 -0.71 11.84
CA LEU A 268 -3.47 -1.52 11.00
C LEU A 268 -2.35 -0.66 10.45
N LEU A 269 -1.12 -1.13 10.52
CA LEU A 269 0.05 -0.41 10.03
C LEU A 269 0.71 -1.15 8.86
N ASP A 270 1.03 -0.40 7.81
CA ASP A 270 1.84 -0.89 6.69
C ASP A 270 2.85 0.16 6.22
N ALA A 271 3.79 -0.26 5.40
CA ALA A 271 4.81 0.60 4.81
C ALA A 271 5.36 0.02 3.52
N HIS A 272 5.99 0.88 2.70
CA HIS A 272 6.85 0.43 1.61
C HIS A 272 8.16 -0.14 2.18
N VAL A 273 8.35 -1.46 2.02
CA VAL A 273 9.45 -2.23 2.63
C VAL A 273 10.22 -3.08 1.60
N PRO A 274 11.10 -2.50 0.80
CA PRO A 274 11.81 -3.25 -0.24
C PRO A 274 12.62 -4.44 0.29
N ALA A 275 12.95 -4.44 1.59
CA ALA A 275 13.62 -5.56 2.27
C ALA A 275 12.65 -6.64 2.80
N GLY A 276 11.34 -6.49 2.58
CA GLY A 276 10.33 -7.50 2.94
C GLY A 276 9.83 -7.46 4.38
N GLY A 277 10.09 -6.42 5.17
CA GLY A 277 9.52 -6.26 6.50
C GLY A 277 10.35 -5.40 7.46
N MET A 278 9.71 -4.98 8.55
CA MET A 278 10.31 -4.31 9.71
C MET A 278 10.11 -5.22 10.93
N VAL A 279 11.12 -6.04 11.23
CA VAL A 279 11.03 -7.06 12.29
C VAL A 279 12.11 -6.78 13.33
N VAL A 280 11.70 -6.67 14.61
CA VAL A 280 12.57 -6.48 15.77
C VAL A 280 12.28 -7.62 16.74
N ASP A 281 13.30 -8.34 17.17
CA ASP A 281 13.22 -9.49 18.09
C ASP A 281 12.16 -10.54 17.68
N GLY A 282 12.03 -10.76 16.37
CA GLY A 282 11.07 -11.73 15.82
C GLY A 282 9.63 -11.23 15.72
N VAL A 283 9.33 -10.00 16.17
CA VAL A 283 8.00 -9.37 16.08
C VAL A 283 7.99 -8.30 15.01
N SER A 284 6.94 -8.30 14.17
CA SER A 284 6.76 -7.25 13.16
C SER A 284 6.28 -5.95 13.79
N LEU A 285 6.79 -4.83 13.32
CA LEU A 285 6.22 -3.51 13.61
C LEU A 285 4.95 -3.24 12.78
N LEU A 286 4.77 -3.95 11.65
CA LEU A 286 3.68 -3.79 10.70
C LEU A 286 2.70 -4.96 10.78
N ASP A 287 1.42 -4.72 10.47
CA ASP A 287 0.39 -5.77 10.35
C ASP A 287 0.48 -6.47 8.99
N PHE A 288 0.84 -5.73 7.95
CA PHE A 288 1.13 -6.21 6.61
C PHE A 288 2.16 -5.29 5.93
N ASN A 289 2.75 -5.73 4.81
CA ASN A 289 3.64 -4.88 4.02
C ASN A 289 2.90 -4.29 2.83
N SER A 290 3.44 -3.26 2.18
CA SER A 290 2.98 -2.78 0.89
C SER A 290 4.14 -2.46 -0.04
N PHE A 291 3.87 -2.47 -1.35
CA PHE A 291 4.92 -2.24 -2.34
C PHE A 291 4.34 -1.92 -3.73
N PRO A 292 5.04 -1.13 -4.57
CA PRO A 292 4.71 -1.03 -5.98
C PRO A 292 4.84 -2.38 -6.69
N MET A 293 4.02 -2.62 -7.71
CA MET A 293 3.99 -3.91 -8.43
C MET A 293 5.31 -4.23 -9.14
N ARG A 294 6.04 -3.23 -9.62
CA ARG A 294 7.24 -3.37 -10.46
C ARG A 294 6.92 -4.08 -11.78
N ILE A 295 6.09 -3.42 -12.56
CA ILE A 295 5.67 -3.90 -13.89
C ILE A 295 6.83 -3.77 -14.87
N LYS A 296 7.15 -4.86 -15.56
CA LYS A 296 8.24 -4.93 -16.52
C LYS A 296 7.73 -4.77 -17.95
N ALA A 297 8.30 -3.82 -18.72
CA ALA A 297 8.03 -3.69 -20.14
C ALA A 297 8.51 -4.92 -20.92
N ILE A 298 7.77 -5.30 -21.98
CA ILE A 298 8.15 -6.34 -22.94
C ILE A 298 8.64 -5.61 -24.21
N PRO A 299 9.99 -5.46 -24.43
CA PRO A 299 10.51 -4.62 -25.51
C PRO A 299 10.03 -5.02 -26.92
N GLU A 300 9.78 -6.32 -27.14
CA GLU A 300 9.35 -6.89 -28.42
C GLU A 300 7.84 -6.67 -28.70
N LYS A 301 7.08 -6.22 -27.69
CA LYS A 301 5.64 -5.97 -27.78
C LYS A 301 5.33 -4.55 -27.32
N PRO A 302 5.23 -3.59 -28.25
CA PRO A 302 5.04 -2.19 -27.91
C PRO A 302 3.88 -1.95 -26.91
N TYR A 303 4.21 -1.26 -25.83
CA TYR A 303 3.34 -0.93 -24.71
C TYR A 303 2.81 -2.11 -23.88
N GLU A 304 3.10 -3.37 -24.24
CA GLU A 304 2.77 -4.51 -23.39
C GLU A 304 3.77 -4.67 -22.24
N ALA A 305 3.33 -5.32 -21.17
CA ALA A 305 4.12 -5.54 -19.98
C ALA A 305 3.73 -6.84 -19.27
N GLU A 306 4.61 -7.29 -18.38
CA GLU A 306 4.47 -8.50 -17.59
C GLU A 306 4.87 -8.27 -16.13
N LEU A 307 4.49 -9.22 -15.25
CA LEU A 307 5.00 -9.32 -13.89
C LEU A 307 6.06 -10.42 -13.82
N GLN A 308 7.14 -10.17 -13.08
CA GLN A 308 8.24 -11.10 -12.96
C GLN A 308 8.78 -11.12 -11.53
N VAL A 309 8.92 -12.31 -10.94
CA VAL A 309 9.60 -12.50 -9.65
C VAL A 309 11.04 -12.02 -9.75
N GLY A 310 11.47 -11.20 -8.79
CA GLY A 310 12.83 -10.67 -8.74
C GLY A 310 13.11 -9.52 -9.72
N HIS A 311 12.08 -9.02 -10.43
CA HIS A 311 12.26 -7.79 -11.20
C HIS A 311 12.46 -6.62 -10.24
N LEU A 312 13.63 -5.96 -10.36
CA LEU A 312 14.06 -4.86 -9.48
C LEU A 312 13.94 -5.24 -7.99
N ASP A 313 13.28 -4.39 -7.22
CA ASP A 313 13.04 -4.56 -5.79
C ASP A 313 11.63 -5.07 -5.45
N SER A 314 10.94 -5.73 -6.40
CA SER A 314 9.60 -6.30 -6.19
C SER A 314 9.56 -7.21 -4.96
N LEU A 315 8.43 -7.18 -4.22
CA LEU A 315 8.31 -7.88 -2.94
C LEU A 315 7.99 -9.39 -3.08
N TYR A 316 7.53 -9.83 -4.24
CA TYR A 316 7.11 -11.22 -4.47
C TYR A 316 8.13 -12.24 -3.93
N LYS A 317 7.66 -13.13 -3.01
CA LYS A 317 8.46 -14.15 -2.30
C LYS A 317 9.60 -13.58 -1.41
N ARG A 318 9.48 -12.31 -1.00
CA ARG A 318 10.49 -11.64 -0.19
C ARG A 318 9.99 -11.15 1.17
N SER A 319 8.69 -11.34 1.47
CA SER A 319 8.13 -10.98 2.77
C SER A 319 8.73 -11.85 3.87
N LYS A 320 9.13 -11.22 4.99
CA LYS A 320 9.77 -11.90 6.13
C LYS A 320 8.75 -12.58 7.03
N GLY A 321 9.16 -13.71 7.61
CA GLY A 321 8.44 -14.38 8.70
C GLY A 321 8.63 -13.67 10.04
N CYS A 322 7.60 -13.74 10.89
CA CYS A 322 7.58 -13.05 12.18
C CYS A 322 6.39 -13.48 13.04
N ILE A 323 6.32 -12.93 14.24
CA ILE A 323 5.07 -12.81 15.00
C ILE A 323 4.43 -11.48 14.63
N SER A 324 3.15 -11.49 14.27
CA SER A 324 2.41 -10.26 13.97
C SER A 324 2.15 -9.44 15.24
N PRO A 325 1.83 -8.14 15.12
CA PRO A 325 1.42 -7.34 16.28
C PRO A 325 0.18 -7.88 17.01
N SER A 326 -0.68 -8.63 16.32
CA SER A 326 -1.85 -9.33 16.88
C SER A 326 -1.53 -10.73 17.43
N GLY A 327 -0.26 -11.14 17.45
CA GLY A 327 0.22 -12.34 18.16
C GLY A 327 0.23 -13.65 17.35
N TRP A 328 -0.24 -13.69 16.10
CA TRP A 328 -0.13 -14.88 15.25
C TRP A 328 1.23 -14.96 14.55
N SER A 329 1.78 -16.17 14.42
CA SER A 329 3.05 -16.44 13.74
C SER A 329 2.84 -16.70 12.26
N CYS A 330 3.77 -16.27 11.42
CA CYS A 330 3.79 -16.57 9.99
C CYS A 330 5.20 -16.76 9.45
N GLN A 331 5.33 -17.51 8.35
CA GLN A 331 6.58 -17.62 7.59
C GLN A 331 6.78 -16.43 6.64
N SER A 332 5.70 -15.79 6.24
CA SER A 332 5.69 -14.57 5.42
C SER A 332 4.50 -13.73 5.84
N LEU A 333 4.74 -12.45 6.12
CA LEU A 333 3.68 -11.48 6.41
C LEU A 333 2.88 -11.22 5.12
N PRO A 334 1.53 -11.10 5.19
CA PRO A 334 0.74 -10.69 4.03
C PRO A 334 1.19 -9.31 3.53
N TYR A 335 0.98 -9.04 2.24
CA TYR A 335 1.34 -7.76 1.67
C TYR A 335 0.45 -7.33 0.51
N LEU A 336 0.32 -6.02 0.32
CA LEU A 336 -0.30 -5.42 -0.84
C LEU A 336 0.74 -5.07 -1.90
N VAL A 337 0.37 -5.23 -3.17
CA VAL A 337 1.05 -4.60 -4.30
C VAL A 337 0.09 -3.68 -5.00
N GLU A 338 0.56 -2.49 -5.40
CA GLU A 338 -0.27 -1.45 -5.99
C GLU A 338 0.31 -0.91 -7.31
N PHE A 339 -0.57 -0.35 -8.15
CA PHE A 339 -0.13 0.50 -9.26
C PHE A 339 0.28 1.86 -8.70
N ASP A 340 1.56 2.08 -8.56
CA ASP A 340 2.08 3.29 -7.93
C ASP A 340 2.32 4.45 -8.90
N ASN A 341 2.39 5.67 -8.36
CA ASN A 341 2.66 6.90 -9.10
C ASN A 341 3.94 7.56 -8.60
N PHE A 342 5.01 7.43 -9.37
CA PHE A 342 6.32 8.03 -9.06
C PHE A 342 6.88 8.86 -10.22
N GLY A 343 6.03 9.20 -11.19
CA GLY A 343 6.37 10.12 -12.27
C GLY A 343 6.68 9.46 -13.60
N ARG A 344 7.63 10.04 -14.33
CA ARG A 344 8.05 9.55 -15.65
C ARG A 344 9.56 9.62 -15.81
N SER A 345 10.11 8.77 -16.68
CA SER A 345 11.50 8.80 -17.10
C SER A 345 11.79 10.02 -18.01
N ARG A 346 13.05 10.21 -18.37
CA ARG A 346 13.45 11.18 -19.40
C ARG A 346 13.08 10.75 -20.81
N THR A 347 12.79 9.47 -21.00
CA THR A 347 12.46 8.84 -22.28
C THR A 347 11.08 8.17 -22.20
N PRO A 348 9.97 8.93 -22.13
CA PRO A 348 8.62 8.37 -22.17
C PRO A 348 8.42 7.56 -23.45
N ASN A 349 7.64 6.48 -23.39
CA ASN A 349 7.32 5.56 -24.48
C ASN A 349 8.51 4.68 -24.96
N VAL A 350 9.60 4.64 -24.20
CA VAL A 350 10.73 3.76 -24.47
C VAL A 350 10.81 2.66 -23.40
N ALA A 351 10.92 1.40 -23.84
CA ALA A 351 11.12 0.28 -22.93
C ALA A 351 12.51 0.31 -22.30
N ASP A 352 12.57 0.21 -20.96
CA ASP A 352 13.82 0.01 -20.22
C ASP A 352 13.58 -1.00 -19.08
N THR A 353 13.98 -2.24 -19.31
CA THR A 353 13.79 -3.34 -18.35
C THR A 353 14.69 -3.26 -17.12
N LYS A 354 15.59 -2.28 -17.05
CA LYS A 354 16.46 -2.00 -15.90
C LYS A 354 15.98 -0.80 -15.07
N SER A 355 14.90 -0.16 -15.51
CA SER A 355 14.28 0.99 -14.85
C SER A 355 13.04 0.56 -14.06
N ILE A 356 12.69 1.34 -13.04
CA ILE A 356 11.41 1.20 -12.34
C ILE A 356 10.22 1.65 -13.21
N PHE A 357 10.47 2.36 -14.31
CA PHE A 357 9.43 2.85 -15.21
C PHE A 357 9.06 1.79 -16.25
N VAL A 358 7.78 1.55 -16.42
CA VAL A 358 7.25 0.71 -17.49
C VAL A 358 6.96 1.58 -18.72
N TRP A 359 7.66 1.31 -19.83
CA TRP A 359 7.60 2.15 -21.04
C TRP A 359 7.85 3.64 -20.76
N GLY A 360 8.72 3.94 -19.80
CA GLY A 360 9.09 5.30 -19.42
C GLY A 360 8.06 6.04 -18.54
N TRP A 361 7.01 5.38 -18.08
CA TRP A 361 5.98 5.91 -17.20
C TRP A 361 5.94 5.16 -15.88
N ASP A 362 5.44 5.79 -14.80
CA ASP A 362 5.03 5.05 -13.62
C ASP A 362 3.88 4.08 -13.93
N GLU A 363 3.64 3.15 -13.04
CA GLU A 363 2.76 2.01 -13.29
C GLU A 363 1.33 2.42 -13.62
N ILE A 364 0.76 3.35 -12.84
CA ILE A 364 -0.62 3.80 -13.08
C ILE A 364 -0.74 4.67 -14.33
N SER A 365 0.28 5.49 -14.64
CA SER A 365 0.29 6.30 -15.87
C SER A 365 0.38 5.41 -17.10
N TRP A 366 1.30 4.43 -17.12
CA TRP A 366 1.36 3.43 -18.18
C TRP A 366 0.01 2.70 -18.35
N PHE A 367 -0.58 2.24 -17.25
CA PHE A 367 -1.85 1.54 -17.26
C PHE A 367 -2.98 2.41 -17.84
N SER A 368 -3.03 3.68 -17.49
CA SER A 368 -4.05 4.62 -17.97
C SER A 368 -3.97 4.87 -19.48
N LEU A 369 -2.76 4.78 -20.06
CA LEU A 369 -2.53 4.95 -21.51
C LEU A 369 -3.02 3.76 -22.35
N GLN A 370 -3.26 2.59 -21.71
CA GLN A 370 -3.69 1.40 -22.44
C GLN A 370 -5.15 1.51 -22.92
N PRO A 371 -5.52 0.82 -24.02
CA PRO A 371 -6.92 0.64 -24.37
C PRO A 371 -7.72 -0.05 -23.26
N GLN A 372 -9.00 0.27 -23.12
CA GLN A 372 -9.86 -0.28 -22.05
C GLN A 372 -9.83 -1.82 -22.02
N GLU A 373 -9.87 -2.47 -23.18
CA GLU A 373 -9.83 -3.95 -23.27
C GLU A 373 -8.52 -4.50 -22.71
N TYR A 374 -7.37 -3.87 -23.00
CA TYR A 374 -6.08 -4.27 -22.46
C TYR A 374 -6.03 -4.06 -20.94
N ARG A 375 -6.50 -2.90 -20.44
CA ARG A 375 -6.59 -2.64 -19.00
C ARG A 375 -7.39 -3.73 -18.28
N ASN A 376 -8.55 -4.11 -18.82
CA ASN A 376 -9.39 -5.15 -18.23
C ASN A 376 -8.68 -6.53 -18.20
N LYS A 377 -7.99 -6.88 -19.27
CA LYS A 377 -7.20 -8.12 -19.35
C LYS A 377 -6.02 -8.09 -18.40
N PHE A 378 -5.31 -6.96 -18.32
CA PHE A 378 -4.14 -6.81 -17.46
C PHE A 378 -4.49 -6.85 -15.98
N LEU A 379 -5.61 -6.25 -15.55
CA LEU A 379 -6.09 -6.36 -14.17
C LEU A 379 -6.37 -7.82 -13.79
N ALA A 380 -7.06 -8.55 -14.64
CA ALA A 380 -7.35 -9.98 -14.40
C ALA A 380 -6.05 -10.81 -14.38
N TYR A 381 -5.14 -10.55 -15.32
CA TYR A 381 -3.81 -11.16 -15.34
C TYR A 381 -3.04 -10.89 -14.06
N ALA A 382 -2.91 -9.61 -13.68
CA ALA A 382 -2.14 -9.21 -12.51
C ALA A 382 -2.71 -9.81 -11.21
N TYR A 383 -4.03 -9.78 -11.04
CA TYR A 383 -4.69 -10.37 -9.88
C TYR A 383 -4.40 -11.88 -9.75
N ASN A 384 -4.57 -12.63 -10.83
CA ASN A 384 -4.33 -14.07 -10.84
C ASN A 384 -2.84 -14.38 -10.67
N TRP A 385 -1.97 -13.64 -11.35
CA TRP A 385 -0.52 -13.85 -11.28
C TRP A 385 0.01 -13.63 -9.86
N VAL A 386 -0.41 -12.56 -9.16
CA VAL A 386 0.01 -12.29 -7.78
C VAL A 386 -0.39 -13.45 -6.88
N ARG A 387 -1.65 -13.87 -6.89
CA ARG A 387 -2.16 -14.96 -6.03
C ARG A 387 -1.51 -16.33 -6.32
N GLN A 388 -1.22 -16.63 -7.58
CA GLN A 388 -0.58 -17.89 -7.97
C GLN A 388 0.92 -17.91 -7.68
N THR A 389 1.57 -16.74 -7.74
CA THR A 389 3.01 -16.61 -7.54
C THR A 389 3.37 -16.59 -6.06
N ASP A 390 2.60 -15.88 -5.25
CA ASP A 390 2.81 -15.77 -3.80
C ASP A 390 1.47 -15.65 -3.08
N PRO A 391 1.05 -16.68 -2.31
CA PRO A 391 -0.23 -16.67 -1.61
C PRO A 391 -0.34 -15.59 -0.52
N ASN A 392 0.78 -14.97 -0.12
CA ASN A 392 0.77 -13.85 0.83
C ASN A 392 0.57 -12.49 0.14
N GLY A 393 0.63 -12.45 -1.18
CA GLY A 393 0.49 -11.23 -1.97
C GLY A 393 -0.96 -10.98 -2.37
N HIS A 394 -1.41 -9.73 -2.21
CA HIS A 394 -2.73 -9.25 -2.60
C HIS A 394 -2.59 -8.06 -3.54
N LEU A 395 -3.34 -8.06 -4.64
CA LEU A 395 -3.40 -6.90 -5.53
C LEU A 395 -4.35 -5.84 -4.97
N GLN A 396 -3.82 -4.67 -4.64
CA GLN A 396 -4.64 -3.50 -4.36
C GLN A 396 -5.15 -2.93 -5.68
N MET A 397 -6.47 -3.02 -5.93
CA MET A 397 -7.06 -2.59 -7.19
C MET A 397 -6.95 -1.07 -7.37
N PRO A 398 -6.49 -0.59 -8.54
CA PRO A 398 -6.42 0.84 -8.81
C PRO A 398 -7.83 1.40 -9.05
N VAL A 399 -8.33 2.24 -8.14
CA VAL A 399 -9.62 2.92 -8.32
C VAL A 399 -9.44 4.40 -8.58
N SER A 400 -8.60 5.09 -7.80
CA SER A 400 -8.28 6.49 -8.04
C SER A 400 -6.82 6.78 -7.73
N ARG A 401 -6.08 7.29 -8.72
CA ARG A 401 -4.66 7.61 -8.58
C ARG A 401 -4.27 8.77 -9.49
N MET A 402 -3.35 9.63 -9.03
CA MET A 402 -2.74 10.65 -9.89
C MET A 402 -1.89 10.01 -10.97
N ILE A 403 -1.84 10.61 -12.16
CA ILE A 403 -1.06 10.14 -13.30
C ILE A 403 -0.15 11.23 -13.86
N SER A 404 1.01 10.83 -14.36
CA SER A 404 2.07 11.71 -14.88
C SER A 404 2.10 11.80 -16.41
N CYS A 405 1.25 11.00 -17.09
CA CYS A 405 1.11 11.03 -18.55
C CYS A 405 0.12 12.12 -18.99
N PRO A 406 0.23 12.63 -20.25
CA PRO A 406 -0.78 13.48 -20.84
C PRO A 406 -2.14 12.79 -20.90
N ASN A 407 -3.20 13.45 -20.46
CA ASN A 407 -4.55 12.90 -20.50
C ASN A 407 -5.61 14.03 -20.45
N GLU A 408 -6.84 13.67 -20.84
CA GLU A 408 -8.00 14.56 -20.81
C GLU A 408 -8.71 14.59 -19.44
N THR A 409 -8.26 13.78 -18.48
CA THR A 409 -8.96 13.51 -17.22
C THR A 409 -8.38 14.26 -16.01
N PHE A 410 -7.79 15.43 -16.24
CA PHE A 410 -7.27 16.31 -15.19
C PHE A 410 -6.17 15.69 -14.30
N GLY A 411 -5.34 14.80 -14.84
CA GLY A 411 -4.22 14.23 -14.14
C GLY A 411 -4.58 13.07 -13.21
N SER A 412 -5.75 12.43 -13.36
CA SER A 412 -6.17 11.30 -12.53
C SER A 412 -6.69 10.13 -13.35
N TYR A 413 -6.27 8.92 -13.01
CA TYR A 413 -6.96 7.69 -13.38
C TYR A 413 -8.13 7.46 -12.44
N ARG A 414 -9.28 6.98 -12.96
CA ARG A 414 -10.46 6.61 -12.19
C ARG A 414 -11.14 5.38 -12.78
N ALA A 415 -11.31 4.34 -11.97
CA ALA A 415 -11.92 3.08 -12.40
C ALA A 415 -13.43 3.18 -12.65
N ASN A 416 -14.07 4.25 -12.20
CA ASN A 416 -15.51 4.49 -12.34
C ASN A 416 -15.98 4.19 -13.76
N THR A 417 -17.18 3.65 -13.89
CA THR A 417 -17.85 3.52 -15.19
C THR A 417 -18.07 4.89 -15.79
N ARG A 418 -17.61 5.10 -17.03
CA ARG A 418 -17.83 6.36 -17.75
C ARG A 418 -19.32 6.61 -17.96
N SER A 419 -19.83 7.68 -17.38
CA SER A 419 -21.26 8.01 -17.34
C SER A 419 -21.45 9.53 -17.18
N PRO A 420 -22.67 10.07 -17.28
CA PRO A 420 -22.92 11.47 -16.95
C PRO A 420 -22.53 11.85 -15.52
N SER A 421 -22.60 10.92 -14.55
CA SER A 421 -22.16 11.13 -13.16
C SER A 421 -20.65 11.07 -12.98
N CYS A 422 -19.90 10.43 -13.89
CA CYS A 422 -18.44 10.43 -13.92
C CYS A 422 -17.91 10.36 -15.36
N PRO A 423 -17.90 11.47 -16.10
CA PRO A 423 -17.49 11.51 -17.52
C PRO A 423 -16.00 11.25 -17.73
N ILE A 424 -15.20 11.32 -16.65
CA ILE A 424 -13.75 11.08 -16.64
C ILE A 424 -13.38 9.62 -16.27
N GLY A 425 -14.38 8.75 -16.12
CA GLY A 425 -14.16 7.35 -15.77
C GLY A 425 -13.47 6.55 -16.88
N TYR A 426 -12.62 5.62 -16.51
CA TYR A 426 -11.89 4.70 -17.39
C TYR A 426 -12.60 3.34 -17.56
N SER A 427 -13.71 3.11 -16.84
CA SER A 427 -14.60 1.94 -16.98
C SER A 427 -13.93 0.60 -16.61
N GLN A 428 -13.20 0.52 -15.53
CA GLN A 428 -12.69 -0.73 -14.95
C GLN A 428 -13.53 -1.26 -13.78
N GLU A 429 -14.51 -0.52 -13.29
CA GLU A 429 -15.36 -0.85 -12.15
C GLU A 429 -15.97 -2.25 -12.25
N GLU A 430 -16.65 -2.55 -13.34
CA GLU A 430 -17.29 -3.86 -13.56
C GLU A 430 -16.27 -5.00 -13.71
N THR A 431 -15.07 -4.69 -14.22
CA THR A 431 -13.97 -5.65 -14.30
C THR A 431 -13.48 -6.02 -12.90
N ILE A 432 -13.28 -5.04 -12.02
CA ILE A 432 -12.87 -5.26 -10.62
C ILE A 432 -13.92 -6.13 -9.90
N LYS A 433 -15.21 -5.73 -10.01
CA LYS A 433 -16.33 -6.49 -9.44
C LYS A 433 -16.34 -7.94 -9.91
N LYS A 434 -16.18 -8.17 -11.22
CA LYS A 434 -16.15 -9.51 -11.82
C LYS A 434 -14.96 -10.34 -11.32
N ILE A 435 -13.76 -9.76 -11.25
CA ILE A 435 -12.56 -10.42 -10.74
C ILE A 435 -12.81 -10.92 -9.32
N TRP A 436 -13.30 -10.05 -8.44
CA TRP A 436 -13.54 -10.40 -7.05
C TRP A 436 -14.66 -11.42 -6.85
N ASN A 437 -15.73 -11.35 -7.63
CA ASN A 437 -16.82 -12.32 -7.58
C ASN A 437 -16.40 -13.71 -8.09
N ASN A 438 -15.48 -13.77 -9.07
CA ASN A 438 -14.94 -15.03 -9.56
C ASN A 438 -13.89 -15.64 -8.61
N ALA A 439 -13.12 -14.81 -7.91
CA ALA A 439 -12.14 -15.26 -6.92
C ALA A 439 -12.79 -15.87 -5.68
N SER A 440 -14.01 -15.43 -5.37
CA SER A 440 -14.82 -16.00 -4.29
C SER A 440 -15.46 -17.35 -4.68
N ARG A 441 -15.19 -17.84 -5.88
CA ARG A 441 -15.59 -19.15 -6.39
C ARG A 441 -14.43 -20.14 -6.40
#